data_fd80e824400829015337399e3c0fc245
#
_entry.id   fd80e824400829015337399e3c0fc245
#
_cell.length_a   1.000
_cell.length_b   1.000
_cell.length_c   1.000
_cell.angle_alpha   90.00
_cell.angle_beta   90.00
_cell.angle_gamma   90.00
#
_symmetry.space_group_name_H-M   'P 1'
#
loop_
_entity.id
_entity.type
_entity.pdbx_description
1 polymer ?
#
loop_
_entity_poly.entity_id
_entity_poly.type
_entity_poly.pdbx_seq_one_letter_code
_entity_poly.pdbx_strand_id
1 'polypeptide(L)'
;AYNTIYQLILAQQAAMSEAKVPEDGRVLFITPTNYNLLKRDPEFVRDADLTYRDLKKGILGQVDGLTIVQLPTSYFVNKFQFLIVKDDLLVSPMKFNSVRTLDDVQGIDGWVAEGRRYYDAFVPTQKAVGLRVYTKA
;
A
#
# COMPACT_ATOMS: atom_id res chain seq x y z
N ALA A 1 -3.35 -20.11 -17.99
CA ALA A 1 -3.71 -18.69 -18.10
C ALA A 1 -4.71 -18.37 -16.99
N TYR A 2 -4.52 -17.29 -16.27
CA TYR A 2 -5.46 -16.85 -15.22
C TYR A 2 -6.62 -16.11 -15.89
N ASN A 3 -7.85 -16.48 -15.56
CA ASN A 3 -9.05 -15.94 -16.20
C ASN A 3 -9.64 -14.74 -15.44
N THR A 4 -9.34 -14.61 -14.15
CA THR A 4 -9.89 -13.55 -13.29
C THR A 4 -8.79 -12.83 -12.52
N ILE A 5 -9.08 -11.58 -12.08
CA ILE A 5 -8.16 -10.82 -11.25
C ILE A 5 -7.95 -11.47 -9.88
N TYR A 6 -8.96 -12.17 -9.38
CA TYR A 6 -8.87 -12.92 -8.13
C TYR A 6 -7.84 -14.05 -8.21
N GLN A 7 -7.87 -14.83 -9.27
CA GLN A 7 -6.90 -15.91 -9.50
C GLN A 7 -5.47 -15.37 -9.62
N LEU A 8 -5.30 -14.20 -10.25
CA LEU A 8 -4.00 -13.53 -10.31
C LEU A 8 -3.48 -13.12 -8.92
N ILE A 9 -4.36 -12.59 -8.07
CA ILE A 9 -4.01 -12.21 -6.69
C ILE A 9 -3.59 -13.46 -5.91
N LEU A 10 -4.36 -14.54 -5.95
CA LEU A 10 -4.04 -15.81 -5.29
C LEU A 10 -2.70 -16.38 -5.75
N ALA A 11 -2.41 -16.31 -7.05
CA ALA A 11 -1.13 -16.79 -7.59
C ALA A 11 0.07 -15.98 -7.08
N GLN A 12 -0.07 -14.65 -6.96
CA GLN A 12 0.98 -13.81 -6.39
C GLN A 12 1.16 -14.06 -4.89
N GLN A 13 0.07 -14.30 -4.18
CA GLN A 13 0.09 -14.65 -2.77
C GLN A 13 0.78 -15.99 -2.53
N ALA A 14 0.46 -17.01 -3.32
CA ALA A 14 1.14 -18.29 -3.29
C ALA A 14 2.65 -18.15 -3.54
N ALA A 15 3.05 -17.34 -4.52
CA ALA A 15 4.46 -17.08 -4.79
C ALA A 15 5.18 -16.35 -3.65
N MET A 16 4.49 -15.52 -2.86
CA MET A 16 5.04 -14.92 -1.64
C MET A 16 5.21 -15.96 -0.53
N SER A 17 4.26 -16.87 -0.38
CA SER A 17 4.33 -17.95 0.62
C SER A 17 5.46 -18.93 0.30
N GLU A 18 5.65 -19.30 -0.96
CA GLU A 18 6.81 -20.08 -1.43
C GLU A 18 8.15 -19.37 -1.15
N ALA A 19 8.17 -18.03 -1.23
CA ALA A 19 9.34 -17.22 -0.87
C ALA A 19 9.51 -17.04 0.64
N LYS A 20 8.73 -17.77 1.48
CA LYS A 20 8.76 -17.72 2.95
C LYS A 20 8.43 -16.34 3.55
N VAL A 21 7.64 -15.54 2.86
CA VAL A 21 7.11 -14.27 3.40
C VAL A 21 5.95 -14.61 4.33
N PRO A 22 5.91 -14.11 5.58
CA PRO A 22 4.80 -14.34 6.49
C PRO A 22 3.46 -13.90 5.90
N GLU A 23 2.39 -14.62 6.18
CA GLU A 23 1.04 -14.31 5.67
C GLU A 23 0.40 -13.14 6.43
N ASP A 24 0.74 -13.00 7.71
CA ASP A 24 0.24 -11.90 8.55
C ASP A 24 0.75 -10.53 8.05
N GLY A 25 -0.13 -9.52 8.10
CA GLY A 25 0.19 -8.15 7.71
C GLY A 25 0.46 -7.93 6.21
N ARG A 26 -0.05 -8.80 5.33
CA ARG A 26 -0.04 -8.54 3.88
C ARG A 26 -1.16 -7.58 3.51
N VAL A 27 -0.85 -6.57 2.71
CA VAL A 27 -1.79 -5.56 2.25
C VAL A 27 -1.85 -5.56 0.73
N LEU A 28 -3.06 -5.58 0.19
CA LEU A 28 -3.35 -5.47 -1.23
C LEU A 28 -3.79 -4.04 -1.56
N PHE A 29 -3.00 -3.33 -2.33
CA PHE A 29 -3.39 -2.05 -2.92
C PHE A 29 -3.91 -2.27 -4.33
N ILE A 30 -5.12 -1.80 -4.58
CA ILE A 30 -5.82 -2.04 -5.84
C ILE A 30 -6.45 -0.75 -6.38
N THR A 31 -6.52 -0.63 -7.70
CA THR A 31 -7.22 0.50 -8.35
C THR A 31 -8.73 0.32 -8.28
N PRO A 32 -9.53 1.41 -8.32
CA PRO A 32 -10.99 1.33 -8.25
C PRO A 32 -11.61 0.46 -9.35
N THR A 33 -11.06 0.54 -10.56
CA THR A 33 -11.52 -0.26 -11.71
C THR A 33 -11.33 -1.76 -11.45
N ASN A 34 -10.15 -2.14 -10.98
CA ASN A 34 -9.84 -3.55 -10.71
C ASN A 34 -10.56 -4.08 -9.48
N TYR A 35 -10.82 -3.23 -8.48
CA TYR A 35 -11.66 -3.60 -7.35
C TYR A 35 -13.09 -3.88 -7.76
N ASN A 36 -13.66 -3.11 -8.71
CA ASN A 36 -14.99 -3.39 -9.25
C ASN A 36 -15.04 -4.71 -10.04
N LEU A 37 -13.95 -5.08 -10.72
CA LEU A 37 -13.83 -6.40 -11.36
C LEU A 37 -13.75 -7.52 -10.31
N LEU A 38 -13.00 -7.30 -9.24
CA LEU A 38 -12.88 -8.26 -8.13
C LEU A 38 -14.23 -8.54 -7.47
N LYS A 39 -15.07 -7.51 -7.26
CA LYS A 39 -16.42 -7.67 -6.70
C LYS A 39 -17.37 -8.50 -7.55
N ARG A 40 -17.12 -8.61 -8.84
CA ARG A 40 -17.93 -9.42 -9.78
C ARG A 40 -17.53 -10.88 -9.80
N ASP A 41 -16.38 -11.20 -9.20
CA ASP A 41 -15.89 -12.58 -9.14
C ASP A 41 -16.71 -13.36 -8.10
N PRO A 42 -17.40 -14.46 -8.49
CA PRO A 42 -18.20 -15.25 -7.57
C PRO A 42 -17.38 -15.91 -6.45
N GLU A 43 -16.12 -16.25 -6.73
CA GLU A 43 -15.21 -16.85 -5.76
C GLU A 43 -14.85 -15.83 -4.68
N PHE A 44 -14.53 -14.58 -5.09
CA PHE A 44 -14.25 -13.50 -4.16
C PHE A 44 -15.44 -13.15 -3.25
N VAL A 45 -16.65 -13.06 -3.81
CA VAL A 45 -17.86 -12.70 -3.04
C VAL A 45 -18.17 -13.74 -1.96
N ARG A 46 -17.89 -15.00 -2.23
CA ARG A 46 -18.13 -16.08 -1.27
C ARG A 46 -17.15 -16.09 -0.10
N ASP A 47 -15.88 -15.71 -0.35
CA ASP A 47 -14.80 -15.82 0.61
C ASP A 47 -14.50 -14.47 1.34
N ALA A 48 -15.16 -13.39 0.94
CA ALA A 48 -14.97 -12.06 1.54
C ALA A 48 -15.72 -11.92 2.87
N ASP A 49 -15.01 -11.92 3.98
CA ASP A 49 -15.54 -11.56 5.28
C ASP A 49 -15.50 -10.02 5.43
N LEU A 50 -16.64 -9.39 5.14
CA LEU A 50 -16.79 -7.93 5.19
C LEU A 50 -17.12 -7.48 6.61
N THR A 51 -16.12 -7.21 7.42
CA THR A 51 -16.31 -6.63 8.74
C THR A 51 -16.56 -5.12 8.64
N TYR A 52 -17.72 -4.67 9.09
CA TYR A 52 -18.22 -3.28 9.02
C TYR A 52 -17.31 -2.23 9.68
N ARG A 53 -16.38 -2.65 10.55
CA ARG A 53 -15.50 -1.78 11.33
C ARG A 53 -14.38 -1.12 10.51
N ASP A 54 -13.94 -1.72 9.44
CA ASP A 54 -12.73 -1.32 8.70
C ASP A 54 -13.03 -0.38 7.52
N LEU A 55 -14.29 -0.26 7.11
CA LEU A 55 -14.74 0.64 6.04
C LEU A 55 -14.42 2.12 6.32
N LYS A 56 -14.39 2.55 7.59
CA LYS A 56 -14.04 3.93 7.98
C LYS A 56 -12.57 4.27 7.79
N LYS A 57 -11.68 3.29 7.65
CA LYS A 57 -10.23 3.48 7.49
C LYS A 57 -9.76 3.35 6.04
N GLY A 58 -10.67 3.25 5.07
CA GLY A 58 -10.33 2.99 3.67
C GLY A 58 -9.97 1.53 3.39
N ILE A 59 -10.12 0.65 4.38
CA ILE A 59 -9.99 -0.79 4.25
C ILE A 59 -11.32 -1.32 3.73
N LEU A 60 -11.31 -1.96 2.57
CA LEU A 60 -12.53 -2.41 1.90
C LEU A 60 -12.93 -3.83 2.25
N GLY A 61 -12.11 -4.53 2.99
CA GLY A 61 -12.35 -5.91 3.42
C GLY A 61 -11.04 -6.67 3.62
N GLN A 62 -11.18 -7.90 4.07
CA GLN A 62 -10.08 -8.85 4.20
C GLN A 62 -10.45 -10.10 3.43
N VAL A 63 -9.55 -10.61 2.63
CA VAL A 63 -9.72 -11.83 1.85
C VAL A 63 -8.46 -12.65 1.98
N ASP A 64 -8.63 -13.89 2.43
CA ASP A 64 -7.53 -14.86 2.55
C ASP A 64 -6.29 -14.27 3.28
N GLY A 65 -6.54 -13.55 4.39
CA GLY A 65 -5.49 -12.88 5.16
C GLY A 65 -4.95 -11.57 4.56
N LEU A 66 -5.41 -11.16 3.36
CA LEU A 66 -5.03 -9.89 2.75
C LEU A 66 -5.97 -8.76 3.18
N THR A 67 -5.41 -7.67 3.68
CA THR A 67 -6.15 -6.42 3.88
C THR A 67 -6.23 -5.66 2.56
N ILE A 68 -7.44 -5.36 2.08
CA ILE A 68 -7.64 -4.68 0.79
C ILE A 68 -7.77 -3.17 1.00
N VAL A 69 -6.93 -2.41 0.33
CA VAL A 69 -6.93 -0.94 0.33
C VAL A 69 -7.09 -0.43 -1.10
N GLN A 70 -8.13 0.38 -1.33
CA GLN A 70 -8.33 1.02 -2.63
C GLN A 70 -7.59 2.35 -2.68
N LEU A 71 -6.83 2.57 -3.75
CA LEU A 71 -6.14 3.83 -4.00
C LEU A 71 -6.48 4.38 -5.38
N PRO A 72 -6.56 5.72 -5.53
CA PRO A 72 -6.74 6.35 -6.83
C PRO A 72 -5.65 5.96 -7.82
N THR A 73 -6.01 5.82 -9.09
CA THR A 73 -5.07 5.45 -10.16
C THR A 73 -3.92 6.45 -10.32
N SER A 74 -4.14 7.72 -9.93
CA SER A 74 -3.12 8.78 -9.99
C SER A 74 -1.90 8.53 -9.10
N TYR A 75 -2.01 7.68 -8.07
CA TYR A 75 -0.88 7.32 -7.21
C TYR A 75 0.03 6.24 -7.82
N PHE A 76 -0.40 5.62 -8.90
CA PHE A 76 0.31 4.51 -9.51
C PHE A 76 0.92 4.88 -10.86
N VAL A 77 1.96 4.15 -11.23
CA VAL A 77 2.58 4.24 -12.55
C VAL A 77 1.63 3.65 -13.60
N ASN A 78 1.77 4.07 -14.85
CA ASN A 78 0.97 3.58 -15.97
C ASN A 78 0.95 2.04 -16.04
N LYS A 79 -0.20 1.49 -16.46
CA LYS A 79 -0.46 0.04 -16.58
C LYS A 79 -0.51 -0.74 -15.27
N PHE A 80 -0.49 -0.06 -14.14
CA PHE A 80 -0.60 -0.70 -12.83
C PHE A 80 -1.97 -1.35 -12.63
N GLN A 81 -1.97 -2.56 -12.07
CA GLN A 81 -3.19 -3.30 -11.76
C GLN A 81 -3.40 -3.43 -10.25
N PHE A 82 -2.46 -4.02 -9.57
CA PHE A 82 -2.47 -4.17 -8.12
C PHE A 82 -1.05 -4.37 -7.57
N LEU A 83 -0.92 -4.17 -6.27
CA LEU A 83 0.31 -4.32 -5.51
C LEU A 83 0.02 -5.09 -4.23
N ILE A 84 0.76 -6.16 -3.97
CA ILE A 84 0.76 -6.83 -2.67
C ILE A 84 2.06 -6.49 -1.95
N VAL A 85 1.93 -6.03 -0.72
CA VAL A 85 3.07 -5.63 0.10
C VAL A 85 2.92 -6.17 1.51
N LYS A 86 4.05 -6.60 2.11
CA LYS A 86 4.14 -6.88 3.54
C LYS A 86 4.32 -5.56 4.31
N ASP A 87 3.62 -5.37 5.40
CA ASP A 87 3.64 -4.13 6.22
C ASP A 87 5.04 -3.71 6.72
N ASP A 88 5.93 -4.66 6.97
CA ASP A 88 7.30 -4.44 7.43
C ASP A 88 8.33 -4.29 6.29
N LEU A 89 7.89 -4.02 5.06
CA LEU A 89 8.76 -3.94 3.89
C LEU A 89 9.55 -2.64 3.83
N LEU A 90 8.89 -1.52 4.11
CA LEU A 90 9.43 -0.18 3.92
C LEU A 90 10.19 0.27 5.17
N VAL A 91 11.43 0.71 4.98
CA VAL A 91 12.22 1.39 6.00
C VAL A 91 12.25 2.87 5.70
N SER A 92 11.74 3.68 6.62
CA SER A 92 11.69 5.13 6.48
C SER A 92 12.46 5.80 7.61
N PRO A 93 13.79 5.89 7.52
CA PRO A 93 14.60 6.55 8.53
C PRO A 93 14.38 8.07 8.49
N MET A 94 14.31 8.67 9.67
CA MET A 94 14.25 10.12 9.86
C MET A 94 15.50 10.56 10.59
N LYS A 95 16.35 11.38 9.96
CA LYS A 95 17.59 11.85 10.55
C LYS A 95 17.34 12.96 11.54
N PHE A 96 16.57 13.96 11.15
CA PHE A 96 16.14 15.03 12.04
C PHE A 96 14.80 15.64 11.59
N ASN A 97 14.09 16.15 12.56
CA ASN A 97 12.89 16.95 12.39
C ASN A 97 12.99 18.09 13.41
N SER A 98 13.15 19.30 12.96
CA SER A 98 13.23 20.48 13.83
C SER A 98 12.34 21.59 13.29
N VAL A 99 11.61 22.22 14.20
CA VAL A 99 10.83 23.43 13.94
C VAL A 99 11.32 24.50 14.92
N ARG A 100 11.60 25.69 14.43
CA ARG A 100 11.98 26.85 15.25
C ARG A 100 11.16 28.07 14.85
N THR A 101 10.87 28.90 15.79
CA THR A 101 10.23 30.19 15.59
C THR A 101 11.28 31.28 15.76
N LEU A 102 11.32 32.19 14.81
CA LEU A 102 12.22 33.37 14.81
C LEU A 102 11.36 34.62 14.92
N ASP A 103 11.74 35.51 15.78
CA ASP A 103 11.04 36.77 16.08
C ASP A 103 11.73 38.00 15.47
N ASP A 104 12.96 37.84 14.97
CA ASP A 104 13.74 38.94 14.38
C ASP A 104 14.33 38.48 13.05
N VAL A 105 13.55 38.59 11.99
CA VAL A 105 13.98 38.24 10.62
C VAL A 105 14.01 39.51 9.78
N GLN A 106 15.15 39.81 9.20
CA GLN A 106 15.36 41.00 8.39
C GLN A 106 14.32 41.09 7.25
N GLY A 107 13.53 42.16 7.24
CA GLY A 107 12.53 42.41 6.19
C GLY A 107 11.14 41.87 6.48
N ILE A 108 10.90 41.27 7.64
CA ILE A 108 9.59 40.75 8.04
C ILE A 108 9.27 41.32 9.43
N ASP A 109 8.17 42.08 9.55
CA ASP A 109 7.61 42.53 10.82
C ASP A 109 6.66 41.46 11.34
N GLY A 110 7.16 40.53 12.17
CA GLY A 110 6.39 39.44 12.74
C GLY A 110 7.20 38.16 13.00
N TRP A 111 6.49 37.09 13.32
CA TRP A 111 7.07 35.79 13.64
C TRP A 111 7.21 34.91 12.41
N VAL A 112 8.38 34.30 12.24
CA VAL A 112 8.62 33.31 11.15
C VAL A 112 8.84 31.95 11.76
N ALA A 113 8.07 30.96 11.30
CA ALA A 113 8.28 29.56 11.64
C ALA A 113 9.12 28.89 10.52
N GLU A 114 10.28 28.35 10.88
CA GLU A 114 11.17 27.60 10.00
C GLU A 114 11.18 26.13 10.40
N GLY A 115 10.91 25.24 9.44
CA GLY A 115 10.95 23.79 9.65
C GLY A 115 11.96 23.10 8.76
N ARG A 116 12.72 22.16 9.32
CA ARG A 116 13.63 21.28 8.58
C ARG A 116 13.32 19.82 8.89
N ARG A 117 13.14 19.02 7.83
CA ARG A 117 12.94 17.58 7.93
C ARG A 117 13.84 16.88 6.93
N TYR A 118 14.64 15.93 7.42
CA TYR A 118 15.47 15.10 6.58
C TYR A 118 15.05 13.63 6.76
N TYR A 119 14.52 13.03 5.71
CA TYR A 119 14.01 11.67 5.73
C TYR A 119 14.33 10.97 4.39
N ASP A 120 14.29 9.67 4.41
CA ASP A 120 14.42 8.84 3.23
C ASP A 120 13.44 7.66 3.35
N ALA A 121 13.24 6.93 2.26
CA ALA A 121 12.43 5.73 2.23
C ALA A 121 13.01 4.73 1.24
N PHE A 122 13.29 3.53 1.69
CA PHE A 122 13.84 2.48 0.83
C PHE A 122 13.37 1.10 1.24
N VAL A 123 13.46 0.17 0.31
CA VAL A 123 13.19 -1.25 0.51
C VAL A 123 14.52 -2.00 0.55
N PRO A 124 14.89 -2.64 1.67
CA PRO A 124 16.08 -3.49 1.72
C PRO A 124 15.98 -4.65 0.72
N THR A 125 17.09 -4.96 0.05
CA THR A 125 17.12 -6.01 -0.99
C THR A 125 16.62 -7.36 -0.47
N GLN A 126 16.94 -7.70 0.78
CA GLN A 126 16.49 -8.94 1.41
C GLN A 126 14.97 -8.99 1.62
N LYS A 127 14.31 -7.85 1.81
CA LYS A 127 12.86 -7.73 1.99
C LYS A 127 12.10 -7.56 0.66
N ALA A 128 12.79 -7.35 -0.44
CA ALA A 128 12.17 -7.11 -1.75
C ALA A 128 11.25 -8.25 -2.22
N VAL A 129 11.45 -9.47 -1.73
CA VAL A 129 10.55 -10.62 -1.99
C VAL A 129 9.14 -10.42 -1.41
N GLY A 130 8.98 -9.55 -0.42
CA GLY A 130 7.69 -9.17 0.18
C GLY A 130 6.91 -8.14 -0.64
N LEU A 131 7.41 -7.75 -1.81
CA LEU A 131 6.78 -6.83 -2.74
C LEU A 131 6.41 -7.56 -4.04
N ARG A 132 5.14 -7.54 -4.41
CA ARG A 132 4.64 -8.07 -5.67
C ARG A 132 3.82 -7.02 -6.39
N VAL A 133 4.33 -6.59 -7.54
CA VAL A 133 3.66 -5.62 -8.42
C VAL A 133 3.16 -6.34 -9.66
N TYR A 134 1.89 -6.15 -9.98
CA TYR A 134 1.31 -6.66 -11.21
C TYR A 134 0.92 -5.50 -12.14
N THR A 135 1.51 -5.50 -13.31
CA THR A 135 1.25 -4.52 -14.37
C THR A 135 0.69 -5.21 -15.60
N LYS A 136 -0.22 -4.55 -16.30
CA LYS A 136 -0.75 -5.06 -17.57
C LYS A 136 0.31 -4.86 -18.65
N ALA A 137 0.57 -5.89 -19.40
CA ALA A 137 1.44 -5.83 -20.57
C ALA A 137 0.88 -4.89 -21.66
#